data_f449baeb17ad9d4ba6a76040eb19c19c
#
_entry.id   f449baeb17ad9d4ba6a76040eb19c19c
#
_cell.length_a   1.000
_cell.length_b   1.000
_cell.length_c   1.000
_cell.angle_alpha   90.00
_cell.angle_beta   90.00
_cell.angle_gamma   90.00
#
_symmetry.space_group_name_H-M   'P 1'
#
loop_
_entity.id
_entity.type
_entity.pdbx_description
1 polymer ?
#
loop_
_entity_poly.entity_id
_entity_poly.type
_entity_poly.pdbx_seq_one_letter_code
_entity_poly.pdbx_strand_id
1 'polypeptide(L)'
;MLCSLMMIGYGQDLKFSAYYHHKKTLFDELPNTENEIIFLGNSITDMGSWAEFFQNPYIKNRGISGDITEGILYRISEITESQPLQVFLMIGTNDLAKGKTKEFTFNHICKIVKAINIQSPGTEVIVQSLFPVNPKFEKFSGHTGNTEKIKWVNQELSIWCSKNETIYIDIFQHLKNNNDDLLNISYSYDGLHLKGSGYKVWVDAIRHLLK
;
A
#
# COMPACT_ATOMS: atom_id res chain seq x y z
N MET A 1 0.70 12.33 41.15
CA MET A 1 0.46 13.33 40.11
C MET A 1 0.16 12.56 38.82
N LEU A 2 -1.14 12.29 38.57
CA LEU A 2 -1.57 11.46 37.41
C LEU A 2 -1.53 12.36 36.16
N CYS A 3 -0.72 11.98 35.17
CA CYS A 3 -0.72 12.60 33.85
C CYS A 3 -1.83 11.96 33.02
N SER A 4 -2.96 12.67 32.88
CA SER A 4 -4.07 12.28 32.02
C SER A 4 -3.65 12.47 30.57
N LEU A 5 -3.42 11.38 29.84
CA LEU A 5 -3.32 11.43 28.38
C LEU A 5 -4.71 11.75 27.81
N MET A 6 -4.85 12.99 27.31
CA MET A 6 -5.98 13.34 26.44
C MET A 6 -5.88 12.55 25.14
N MET A 7 -6.71 11.53 24.99
CA MET A 7 -7.03 10.95 23.68
C MET A 7 -7.83 11.98 22.91
N ILE A 8 -7.21 12.64 21.94
CA ILE A 8 -7.90 13.48 20.97
C ILE A 8 -8.69 12.54 20.07
N GLY A 9 -9.98 12.41 20.33
CA GLY A 9 -10.90 11.66 19.51
C GLY A 9 -11.03 12.31 18.13
N TYR A 10 -10.47 11.71 17.10
CA TYR A 10 -10.83 12.00 15.70
C TYR A 10 -12.19 11.36 15.40
N GLY A 11 -13.24 12.05 15.81
CA GLY A 11 -14.62 11.66 15.50
C GLY A 11 -15.03 12.16 14.12
N GLN A 12 -14.49 11.60 13.05
CA GLN A 12 -15.19 11.48 11.79
C GLN A 12 -15.49 10.00 11.62
N ASP A 13 -16.79 9.64 11.56
CA ASP A 13 -17.23 8.30 11.20
C ASP A 13 -16.74 7.98 9.79
N LEU A 14 -15.52 7.44 9.70
CA LEU A 14 -15.00 6.88 8.47
C LEU A 14 -15.87 5.67 8.12
N LYS A 15 -16.81 5.85 7.20
CA LYS A 15 -17.68 4.76 6.73
C LYS A 15 -16.87 3.89 5.77
N PHE A 16 -16.26 2.84 6.31
CA PHE A 16 -15.63 1.80 5.51
C PHE A 16 -16.68 0.83 4.95
N SER A 17 -16.33 0.13 3.86
CA SER A 17 -17.21 -0.88 3.27
C SER A 17 -17.38 -2.09 4.21
N ALA A 18 -18.45 -2.87 4.00
CA ALA A 18 -18.62 -4.15 4.70
C ALA A 18 -17.42 -5.09 4.46
N TYR A 19 -16.86 -5.10 3.25
CA TYR A 19 -15.67 -5.88 2.93
C TYR A 19 -14.47 -5.48 3.78
N TYR A 20 -14.24 -4.17 3.97
CA TYR A 20 -13.18 -3.67 4.85
C TYR A 20 -13.34 -4.21 6.27
N HIS A 21 -14.55 -4.12 6.84
CA HIS A 21 -14.82 -4.60 8.19
C HIS A 21 -14.64 -6.11 8.31
N HIS A 22 -15.09 -6.90 7.32
CA HIS A 22 -14.89 -8.34 7.30
C HIS A 22 -13.39 -8.69 7.29
N LYS A 23 -12.61 -8.04 6.44
CA LYS A 23 -11.16 -8.30 6.35
C LYS A 23 -10.43 -7.85 7.62
N LYS A 24 -10.77 -6.65 8.14
CA LYS A 24 -10.15 -6.14 9.36
C LYS A 24 -10.38 -7.08 10.55
N THR A 25 -11.65 -7.44 10.80
CA THR A 25 -11.97 -8.36 11.91
C THR A 25 -11.32 -9.72 11.73
N LEU A 26 -11.22 -10.22 10.48
CA LEU A 26 -10.48 -11.46 10.21
C LEU A 26 -9.00 -11.31 10.59
N PHE A 27 -8.37 -10.19 10.24
CA PHE A 27 -6.97 -9.95 10.58
C PHE A 27 -6.74 -9.82 12.08
N ASP A 28 -7.69 -9.22 12.83
CA ASP A 28 -7.65 -9.12 14.29
C ASP A 28 -7.67 -10.50 14.98
N GLU A 29 -8.31 -11.51 14.37
CA GLU A 29 -8.41 -12.88 14.90
C GLU A 29 -7.24 -13.80 14.46
N LEU A 30 -6.46 -13.40 13.48
CA LEU A 30 -5.32 -14.21 13.04
C LEU A 30 -4.17 -14.13 14.05
N PRO A 31 -3.50 -15.26 14.34
CA PRO A 31 -2.37 -15.23 15.26
C PRO A 31 -1.20 -14.43 14.67
N ASN A 32 -0.57 -13.63 15.52
CA ASN A 32 0.73 -13.03 15.22
C ASN A 32 1.80 -14.14 15.23
N THR A 33 2.71 -14.09 14.27
CA THR A 33 3.83 -15.03 14.16
C THR A 33 5.16 -14.26 14.12
N GLU A 34 6.23 -14.88 14.57
CA GLU A 34 7.56 -14.27 14.47
C GLU A 34 8.01 -14.13 13.02
N ASN A 35 8.84 -13.13 12.76
CA ASN A 35 9.49 -12.89 11.47
C ASN A 35 8.51 -12.64 10.30
N GLU A 36 7.37 -12.03 10.56
CA GLU A 36 6.42 -11.71 9.51
C GLU A 36 6.97 -10.69 8.51
N ILE A 37 6.64 -10.91 7.25
CA ILE A 37 6.84 -9.96 6.16
C ILE A 37 5.45 -9.57 5.64
N ILE A 38 5.06 -8.33 5.86
CA ILE A 38 3.69 -7.88 5.58
C ILE A 38 3.61 -7.13 4.24
N PHE A 39 2.73 -7.59 3.35
CA PHE A 39 2.31 -6.83 2.17
C PHE A 39 1.06 -6.03 2.52
N LEU A 40 1.21 -4.71 2.64
CA LEU A 40 0.20 -3.78 3.13
C LEU A 40 -0.31 -2.88 2.00
N GLY A 41 -1.63 -2.84 1.80
CA GLY A 41 -2.19 -2.01 0.74
C GLY A 41 -3.68 -2.19 0.49
N ASN A 42 -4.10 -1.90 -0.74
CA ASN A 42 -5.48 -1.96 -1.20
C ASN A 42 -5.81 -3.24 -2.01
N SER A 43 -6.77 -3.16 -2.96
CA SER A 43 -7.17 -4.30 -3.81
C SER A 43 -6.01 -4.91 -4.60
N ILE A 44 -5.09 -4.11 -5.07
CA ILE A 44 -3.95 -4.60 -5.85
C ILE A 44 -3.04 -5.48 -4.97
N THR A 45 -2.91 -5.15 -3.69
CA THR A 45 -2.20 -5.99 -2.72
C THR A 45 -3.05 -7.19 -2.29
N ASP A 46 -4.35 -6.99 -2.02
CA ASP A 46 -5.31 -8.01 -1.58
C ASP A 46 -5.40 -9.20 -2.53
N MET A 47 -5.37 -8.96 -3.85
CA MET A 47 -5.46 -9.97 -4.89
C MET A 47 -4.16 -10.77 -5.13
N GLY A 48 -3.06 -10.41 -4.49
CA GLY A 48 -1.77 -11.08 -4.68
C GLY A 48 -1.61 -12.35 -3.83
N SER A 49 -1.17 -13.45 -4.42
CA SER A 49 -0.79 -14.68 -3.71
C SER A 49 0.68 -14.61 -3.25
N TRP A 50 0.98 -13.70 -2.35
CA TRP A 50 2.36 -13.33 -1.98
C TRP A 50 3.18 -14.49 -1.43
N ALA A 51 2.63 -15.24 -0.46
CA ALA A 51 3.31 -16.38 0.14
C ALA A 51 3.66 -17.46 -0.90
N GLU A 52 2.79 -17.66 -1.89
CA GLU A 52 3.02 -18.61 -2.98
C GLU A 52 4.09 -18.12 -3.97
N PHE A 53 4.03 -16.83 -4.37
CA PHE A 53 5.02 -16.25 -5.28
C PHE A 53 6.45 -16.31 -4.74
N PHE A 54 6.61 -16.11 -3.44
CA PHE A 54 7.91 -16.13 -2.79
C PHE A 54 8.26 -17.47 -2.14
N GLN A 55 7.32 -18.43 -2.10
CA GLN A 55 7.47 -19.71 -1.40
C GLN A 55 7.89 -19.52 0.08
N ASN A 56 7.29 -18.50 0.73
CA ASN A 56 7.63 -18.10 2.08
C ASN A 56 6.36 -17.97 2.95
N PRO A 57 6.15 -18.86 3.96
CA PRO A 57 4.96 -18.88 4.79
C PRO A 57 4.89 -17.71 5.79
N TYR A 58 6.01 -17.01 6.03
CA TYR A 58 6.04 -15.82 6.89
C TYR A 58 5.45 -14.58 6.23
N ILE A 59 5.20 -14.62 4.92
CA ILE A 59 4.58 -13.51 4.20
C ILE A 59 3.08 -13.48 4.49
N LYS A 60 2.61 -12.31 4.94
CA LYS A 60 1.21 -12.04 5.25
C LYS A 60 0.64 -11.01 4.28
N ASN A 61 -0.49 -11.35 3.66
CA ASN A 61 -1.25 -10.40 2.86
C ASN A 61 -2.17 -9.59 3.78
N ARG A 62 -1.92 -8.30 3.90
CA ARG A 62 -2.73 -7.32 4.63
C ARG A 62 -3.30 -6.26 3.68
N GLY A 63 -3.59 -6.65 2.44
CA GLY A 63 -4.38 -5.88 1.50
C GLY A 63 -5.86 -5.92 1.83
N ILE A 64 -6.56 -4.79 1.62
CA ILE A 64 -8.03 -4.73 1.68
C ILE A 64 -8.54 -3.98 0.44
N SER A 65 -9.38 -4.61 -0.36
CA SER A 65 -9.95 -3.99 -1.56
C SER A 65 -10.75 -2.73 -1.22
N GLY A 66 -10.44 -1.63 -1.91
CA GLY A 66 -11.07 -0.32 -1.68
C GLY A 66 -10.44 0.50 -0.55
N ASP A 67 -9.41 -0.03 0.14
CA ASP A 67 -8.75 0.66 1.25
C ASP A 67 -8.05 1.95 0.79
N ILE A 68 -7.97 2.90 1.70
CA ILE A 68 -7.36 4.22 1.57
C ILE A 68 -6.32 4.42 2.68
N THR A 69 -5.54 5.47 2.56
CA THR A 69 -4.50 5.78 3.57
C THR A 69 -5.08 5.96 4.97
N GLU A 70 -6.27 6.55 5.11
CA GLU A 70 -6.96 6.69 6.40
C GLU A 70 -7.38 5.32 6.97
N GLY A 71 -7.74 4.35 6.11
CA GLY A 71 -8.11 3.00 6.53
C GLY A 71 -6.93 2.22 7.08
N ILE A 72 -5.74 2.34 6.48
CA ILE A 72 -4.52 1.75 7.04
C ILE A 72 -4.17 2.38 8.39
N LEU A 73 -4.25 3.70 8.52
CA LEU A 73 -4.00 4.38 9.79
C LEU A 73 -4.98 3.93 10.89
N TYR A 74 -6.24 3.68 10.54
CA TYR A 74 -7.26 3.19 11.48
C TYR A 74 -6.96 1.76 12.00
N ARG A 75 -6.29 0.92 11.19
CA ARG A 75 -5.93 -0.46 11.55
C ARG A 75 -4.41 -0.66 11.78
N ILE A 76 -3.67 0.40 12.06
CA ILE A 76 -2.21 0.35 12.12
C ILE A 76 -1.69 -0.58 13.24
N SER A 77 -2.42 -0.72 14.35
CA SER A 77 -2.06 -1.61 15.47
C SER A 77 -2.01 -3.07 15.02
N GLU A 78 -2.98 -3.53 14.21
CA GLU A 78 -3.00 -4.88 13.64
C GLU A 78 -1.74 -5.20 12.82
N ILE A 79 -1.14 -4.18 12.19
CA ILE A 79 0.11 -4.33 11.43
C ILE A 79 1.34 -4.36 12.34
N THR A 80 1.33 -3.59 13.42
CA THR A 80 2.51 -3.36 14.26
C THR A 80 2.61 -4.30 15.46
N GLU A 81 1.52 -4.95 15.85
CA GLU A 81 1.48 -5.86 17.02
C GLU A 81 2.44 -7.05 16.88
N SER A 82 2.58 -7.63 15.69
CA SER A 82 3.49 -8.75 15.44
C SER A 82 4.97 -8.34 15.39
N GLN A 83 5.28 -7.04 15.46
CA GLN A 83 6.64 -6.51 15.27
C GLN A 83 7.31 -7.10 14.01
N PRO A 84 6.72 -6.93 12.81
CA PRO A 84 7.16 -7.65 11.61
C PRO A 84 8.57 -7.26 11.21
N LEU A 85 9.30 -8.17 10.55
CA LEU A 85 10.63 -7.88 10.01
C LEU A 85 10.57 -6.80 8.93
N GLN A 86 9.56 -6.90 8.06
CA GLN A 86 9.41 -6.00 6.91
C GLN A 86 7.95 -5.68 6.65
N VAL A 87 7.68 -4.45 6.18
CA VAL A 87 6.39 -4.03 5.63
C VAL A 87 6.58 -3.46 4.23
N PHE A 88 6.04 -4.12 3.21
CA PHE A 88 5.95 -3.61 1.84
C PHE A 88 4.66 -2.82 1.68
N LEU A 89 4.76 -1.50 1.65
CA LEU A 89 3.63 -0.57 1.63
C LEU A 89 3.33 -0.07 0.21
N MET A 90 2.11 -0.29 -0.29
CA MET A 90 1.60 0.32 -1.53
C MET A 90 0.13 0.73 -1.34
N ILE A 91 -0.14 2.04 -1.22
CA ILE A 91 -1.47 2.62 -0.95
C ILE A 91 -1.57 4.03 -1.51
N GLY A 92 -2.77 4.50 -1.88
CA GLY A 92 -3.03 5.89 -2.27
C GLY A 92 -3.84 6.05 -3.55
N THR A 93 -3.89 5.04 -4.41
CA THR A 93 -4.65 5.10 -5.67
C THR A 93 -6.14 5.33 -5.43
N ASN A 94 -6.72 4.71 -4.38
CA ASN A 94 -8.11 4.91 -3.99
C ASN A 94 -8.36 6.30 -3.37
N ASP A 95 -7.39 6.88 -2.69
CA ASP A 95 -7.45 8.25 -2.17
C ASP A 95 -7.65 9.23 -3.33
N LEU A 96 -6.80 9.13 -4.36
CA LEU A 96 -6.89 9.95 -5.56
C LEU A 96 -8.22 9.76 -6.30
N ALA A 97 -8.70 8.52 -6.41
CA ALA A 97 -9.97 8.19 -7.05
C ALA A 97 -11.18 8.74 -6.29
N LYS A 98 -11.09 8.87 -4.97
CA LYS A 98 -12.11 9.48 -4.10
C LYS A 98 -11.98 11.02 -4.02
N GLY A 99 -11.14 11.63 -4.87
CA GLY A 99 -10.99 13.08 -4.97
C GLY A 99 -10.08 13.71 -3.91
N LYS A 100 -9.35 12.92 -3.12
CA LYS A 100 -8.30 13.47 -2.23
C LYS A 100 -7.20 14.11 -3.09
N THR A 101 -6.55 15.14 -2.57
CA THR A 101 -5.44 15.77 -3.29
C THR A 101 -4.19 14.88 -3.29
N LYS A 102 -3.29 15.12 -4.20
CA LYS A 102 -2.01 14.42 -4.27
C LYS A 102 -1.16 14.68 -3.01
N GLU A 103 -1.22 15.91 -2.46
CA GLU A 103 -0.55 16.30 -1.23
C GLU A 103 -1.14 15.59 -0.01
N PHE A 104 -2.46 15.43 0.05
CA PHE A 104 -3.13 14.66 1.10
C PHE A 104 -2.63 13.21 1.06
N THR A 105 -2.67 12.58 -0.12
CA THR A 105 -2.26 11.19 -0.32
C THR A 105 -0.81 10.97 0.09
N PHE A 106 0.10 11.80 -0.41
CA PHE A 106 1.51 11.79 -0.03
C PHE A 106 1.72 11.91 1.49
N ASN A 107 1.12 12.94 2.10
CA ASN A 107 1.28 13.19 3.54
C ASN A 107 0.76 12.02 4.39
N HIS A 108 -0.32 11.35 3.97
CA HIS A 108 -0.88 10.22 4.71
C HIS A 108 -0.03 8.95 4.54
N ILE A 109 0.59 8.71 3.37
CA ILE A 109 1.57 7.63 3.22
C ILE A 109 2.76 7.86 4.17
N CYS A 110 3.30 9.08 4.23
CA CYS A 110 4.36 9.43 5.17
C CYS A 110 3.94 9.23 6.64
N LYS A 111 2.67 9.54 7.00
CA LYS A 111 2.13 9.29 8.35
C LYS A 111 2.09 7.79 8.66
N ILE A 112 1.71 6.94 7.71
CA ILE A 112 1.69 5.48 7.88
C ILE A 112 3.11 4.98 8.19
N VAL A 113 4.11 5.38 7.40
CA VAL A 113 5.51 4.99 7.63
C VAL A 113 5.98 5.42 9.01
N LYS A 114 5.73 6.67 9.40
CA LYS A 114 6.08 7.18 10.74
C LYS A 114 5.38 6.40 11.85
N ALA A 115 4.11 6.06 11.67
CA ALA A 115 3.36 5.30 12.67
C ALA A 115 3.94 3.89 12.86
N ILE A 116 4.32 3.21 11.77
CA ILE A 116 4.99 1.91 11.84
C ILE A 116 6.33 2.05 12.57
N ASN A 117 7.18 3.01 12.20
CA ASN A 117 8.49 3.21 12.81
C ASN A 117 8.40 3.52 14.31
N ILE A 118 7.34 4.21 14.76
CA ILE A 118 7.11 4.52 16.18
C ILE A 118 6.61 3.28 16.95
N GLN A 119 5.66 2.53 16.38
CA GLN A 119 5.00 1.41 17.07
C GLN A 119 5.78 0.10 16.94
N SER A 120 6.59 -0.04 15.88
CA SER A 120 7.42 -1.21 15.59
C SER A 120 8.80 -0.77 15.09
N PRO A 121 9.67 -0.26 15.97
CA PRO A 121 10.94 0.40 15.56
C PRO A 121 11.98 -0.54 14.93
N GLY A 122 11.79 -1.86 15.06
CA GLY A 122 12.61 -2.87 14.38
C GLY A 122 12.17 -3.24 12.98
N THR A 123 10.99 -2.75 12.56
CA THR A 123 10.43 -3.06 11.25
C THR A 123 11.06 -2.23 10.14
N GLU A 124 11.57 -2.89 9.11
CA GLU A 124 12.01 -2.23 7.89
C GLU A 124 10.82 -1.93 6.98
N VAL A 125 10.56 -0.65 6.72
CA VAL A 125 9.46 -0.25 5.83
C VAL A 125 10.00 -0.01 4.42
N ILE A 126 9.44 -0.73 3.44
CA ILE A 126 9.70 -0.58 2.02
C ILE A 126 8.49 0.12 1.37
N VAL A 127 8.65 1.39 1.03
CA VAL A 127 7.63 2.15 0.33
C VAL A 127 7.72 1.85 -1.16
N GLN A 128 6.62 1.39 -1.74
CA GLN A 128 6.52 1.10 -3.16
C GLN A 128 5.78 2.25 -3.86
N SER A 129 6.21 2.57 -5.09
CA SER A 129 5.49 3.55 -5.91
C SER A 129 4.03 3.15 -6.10
N LEU A 130 3.12 4.11 -6.27
CA LEU A 130 1.81 3.87 -6.87
C LEU A 130 2.01 3.40 -8.31
N PHE A 131 1.18 2.48 -8.75
CA PHE A 131 1.31 1.88 -10.08
C PHE A 131 0.76 2.79 -11.19
N PRO A 132 1.24 2.64 -12.43
CA PRO A 132 0.62 3.28 -13.57
C PRO A 132 -0.81 2.78 -13.73
N VAL A 133 -1.65 3.61 -14.33
CA VAL A 133 -3.04 3.31 -14.67
C VAL A 133 -3.25 3.51 -16.16
N ASN A 134 -4.33 2.96 -16.74
CA ASN A 134 -4.54 3.07 -18.18
C ASN A 134 -6.00 3.38 -18.52
N PRO A 135 -6.33 4.62 -18.90
CA PRO A 135 -7.68 5.03 -19.23
C PRO A 135 -8.22 4.43 -20.55
N LYS A 136 -7.36 3.86 -21.41
CA LYS A 136 -7.78 3.25 -22.68
C LYS A 136 -8.68 2.02 -22.49
N PHE A 137 -8.74 1.46 -21.27
CA PHE A 137 -9.66 0.37 -20.95
C PHE A 137 -11.10 0.84 -20.67
N GLU A 138 -11.34 2.16 -20.55
CA GLU A 138 -12.66 2.76 -20.28
C GLU A 138 -13.33 2.22 -19.00
N LYS A 139 -12.54 1.73 -18.05
CA LYS A 139 -12.96 1.22 -16.75
C LYS A 139 -12.30 2.03 -15.64
N PHE A 140 -12.94 2.06 -14.47
CA PHE A 140 -12.40 2.74 -13.29
C PHE A 140 -11.95 4.19 -13.56
N SER A 141 -12.77 4.97 -14.27
CA SER A 141 -12.43 6.33 -14.72
C SER A 141 -11.95 7.25 -13.58
N GLY A 142 -12.50 7.11 -12.38
CA GLY A 142 -12.04 7.82 -11.19
C GLY A 142 -10.61 7.48 -10.77
N HIS A 143 -10.09 6.31 -11.15
CA HIS A 143 -8.70 5.89 -10.89
C HIS A 143 -7.81 6.20 -12.07
N THR A 144 -8.22 5.76 -13.28
CA THR A 144 -7.38 5.74 -14.47
C THR A 144 -7.07 7.12 -15.04
N GLY A 145 -7.81 8.16 -14.63
CA GLY A 145 -7.53 9.57 -14.97
C GLY A 145 -6.46 10.25 -14.12
N ASN A 146 -5.82 9.56 -13.16
CA ASN A 146 -4.93 10.20 -12.19
C ASN A 146 -3.42 10.03 -12.49
N THR A 147 -3.02 9.69 -13.70
CA THR A 147 -1.60 9.45 -14.06
C THR A 147 -0.66 10.54 -13.56
N GLU A 148 -0.97 11.82 -13.80
CA GLU A 148 -0.10 12.93 -13.38
C GLU A 148 -0.04 13.10 -11.85
N LYS A 149 -1.15 12.86 -11.14
CA LYS A 149 -1.14 12.88 -9.67
C LYS A 149 -0.32 11.72 -9.10
N ILE A 150 -0.43 10.53 -9.68
CA ILE A 150 0.36 9.34 -9.32
C ILE A 150 1.85 9.63 -9.49
N LYS A 151 2.27 10.16 -10.64
CA LYS A 151 3.66 10.51 -10.91
C LYS A 151 4.20 11.51 -9.88
N TRP A 152 3.43 12.53 -9.57
CA TRP A 152 3.81 13.51 -8.55
C TRP A 152 3.97 12.88 -7.16
N VAL A 153 3.00 12.06 -6.73
CA VAL A 153 3.10 11.33 -5.44
C VAL A 153 4.34 10.46 -5.39
N ASN A 154 4.62 9.71 -6.46
CA ASN A 154 5.79 8.84 -6.54
C ASN A 154 7.11 9.63 -6.46
N GLN A 155 7.19 10.76 -7.13
CA GLN A 155 8.35 11.65 -7.05
C GLN A 155 8.57 12.16 -5.63
N GLU A 156 7.53 12.67 -4.97
CA GLU A 156 7.64 13.19 -3.60
C GLU A 156 7.97 12.08 -2.60
N LEU A 157 7.41 10.86 -2.77
CA LEU A 157 7.75 9.72 -1.95
C LEU A 157 9.22 9.32 -2.09
N SER A 158 9.76 9.30 -3.31
CA SER A 158 11.16 9.00 -3.55
C SER A 158 12.09 9.99 -2.83
N ILE A 159 11.78 11.30 -2.95
CA ILE A 159 12.54 12.36 -2.28
C ILE A 159 12.43 12.24 -0.75
N TRP A 160 11.21 12.02 -0.24
CA TRP A 160 10.97 11.93 1.19
C TRP A 160 11.65 10.70 1.79
N CYS A 161 11.55 9.54 1.14
CA CYS A 161 12.19 8.30 1.60
C CYS A 161 13.70 8.45 1.66
N SER A 162 14.33 9.06 0.65
CA SER A 162 15.77 9.34 0.64
C SER A 162 16.20 10.22 1.83
N LYS A 163 15.39 11.23 2.21
CA LYS A 163 15.68 12.13 3.33
C LYS A 163 15.44 11.49 4.71
N ASN A 164 14.65 10.42 4.78
CA ASN A 164 14.25 9.76 6.03
C ASN A 164 14.81 8.33 6.15
N GLU A 165 15.84 8.00 5.37
CA GLU A 165 16.51 6.68 5.39
C GLU A 165 15.54 5.50 5.24
N THR A 166 14.45 5.72 4.48
CA THR A 166 13.41 4.72 4.20
C THR A 166 13.63 4.15 2.80
N ILE A 167 13.52 2.85 2.63
CA ILE A 167 13.67 2.22 1.32
C ILE A 167 12.47 2.60 0.43
N TYR A 168 12.77 3.09 -0.77
CA TYR A 168 11.78 3.33 -1.81
C TYR A 168 12.10 2.47 -3.03
N ILE A 169 11.07 1.83 -3.61
CA ILE A 169 11.20 1.08 -4.86
C ILE A 169 10.19 1.55 -5.90
N ASP A 170 10.69 1.85 -7.10
CA ASP A 170 9.87 2.36 -8.20
C ASP A 170 9.34 1.22 -9.08
N ILE A 171 8.22 0.62 -8.66
CA ILE A 171 7.53 -0.42 -9.44
C ILE A 171 6.81 0.16 -10.66
N PHE A 172 6.45 1.45 -10.61
CA PHE A 172 5.80 2.15 -11.73
C PHE A 172 6.56 1.96 -13.04
N GLN A 173 7.89 2.10 -13.01
CA GLN A 173 8.74 1.96 -14.20
C GLN A 173 8.72 0.55 -14.80
N HIS A 174 8.51 -0.48 -13.98
CA HIS A 174 8.46 -1.87 -14.43
C HIS A 174 7.10 -2.25 -15.06
N LEU A 175 6.03 -1.54 -14.68
CA LEU A 175 4.66 -1.86 -15.10
C LEU A 175 4.14 -0.97 -16.23
N LYS A 176 4.77 0.17 -16.49
CA LYS A 176 4.34 1.07 -17.56
C LYS A 176 4.73 0.56 -18.96
N ASN A 177 4.11 1.14 -19.98
CA ASN A 177 4.57 0.99 -21.36
C ASN A 177 5.93 1.67 -21.57
N ASN A 178 6.67 1.21 -22.55
CA ASN A 178 7.95 1.85 -22.91
C ASN A 178 7.80 3.26 -23.48
N ASN A 179 6.66 3.56 -24.12
CA ASN A 179 6.44 4.78 -24.89
C ASN A 179 5.55 5.80 -24.19
N ASP A 180 4.89 5.41 -23.10
CA ASP A 180 4.04 6.31 -22.32
C ASP A 180 4.04 5.88 -20.84
N ASP A 181 3.44 6.70 -19.98
CA ASP A 181 3.37 6.43 -18.54
C ASP A 181 2.09 5.64 -18.15
N LEU A 182 1.48 4.94 -19.11
CA LEU A 182 0.28 4.15 -18.87
C LEU A 182 0.63 2.70 -18.50
N LEU A 183 -0.23 2.08 -17.69
CA LEU A 183 -0.11 0.66 -17.38
C LEU A 183 -0.14 -0.17 -18.66
N ASN A 184 0.85 -1.05 -18.81
CA ASN A 184 0.98 -1.90 -19.97
C ASN A 184 -0.25 -2.82 -20.11
N ILE A 185 -0.85 -2.87 -21.29
CA ILE A 185 -2.03 -3.68 -21.60
C ILE A 185 -1.79 -5.17 -21.39
N SER A 186 -0.51 -5.60 -21.46
CA SER A 186 -0.12 -6.98 -21.17
C SER A 186 -0.25 -7.35 -19.70
N TYR A 187 -0.41 -6.39 -18.79
CA TYR A 187 -0.42 -6.59 -17.34
C TYR A 187 -1.79 -6.35 -16.70
N SER A 188 -2.82 -5.94 -17.46
CA SER A 188 -4.14 -5.63 -16.91
C SER A 188 -5.27 -6.04 -17.85
N TYR A 189 -6.50 -6.16 -17.30
CA TYR A 189 -7.75 -6.31 -18.04
C TYR A 189 -8.70 -5.13 -17.86
N ASP A 190 -8.35 -4.19 -16.99
CA ASP A 190 -9.22 -3.09 -16.63
C ASP A 190 -8.50 -1.73 -16.48
N GLY A 191 -7.17 -1.73 -16.67
CA GLY A 191 -6.35 -0.53 -16.59
C GLY A 191 -5.97 -0.09 -15.17
N LEU A 192 -6.31 -0.89 -14.14
CA LEU A 192 -6.03 -0.62 -12.73
C LEU A 192 -5.42 -1.84 -12.03
N HIS A 193 -6.11 -2.98 -12.05
CA HIS A 193 -5.69 -4.21 -11.38
C HIS A 193 -4.76 -5.03 -12.27
N LEU A 194 -3.84 -5.76 -11.63
CA LEU A 194 -2.88 -6.61 -12.34
C LEU A 194 -3.47 -7.99 -12.61
N LYS A 195 -3.09 -8.57 -13.73
CA LYS A 195 -3.17 -10.02 -13.99
C LYS A 195 -1.86 -10.71 -13.63
N GLY A 196 -1.82 -12.04 -13.66
CA GLY A 196 -0.66 -12.81 -13.22
C GLY A 196 0.69 -12.38 -13.79
N SER A 197 0.73 -11.96 -15.09
CA SER A 197 1.95 -11.44 -15.71
C SER A 197 2.43 -10.12 -15.06
N GLY A 198 1.52 -9.25 -14.66
CA GLY A 198 1.85 -8.01 -13.95
C GLY A 198 2.34 -8.29 -12.52
N TYR A 199 1.69 -9.23 -11.79
CA TYR A 199 2.18 -9.66 -10.48
C TYR A 199 3.58 -10.26 -10.58
N LYS A 200 3.87 -11.06 -11.62
CA LYS A 200 5.21 -11.61 -11.82
C LYS A 200 6.26 -10.49 -11.97
N VAL A 201 5.99 -9.46 -12.76
CA VAL A 201 6.88 -8.30 -12.90
C VAL A 201 7.09 -7.62 -11.56
N TRP A 202 6.03 -7.40 -10.78
CA TRP A 202 6.13 -6.80 -9.44
C TRP A 202 6.99 -7.65 -8.50
N VAL A 203 6.71 -8.96 -8.42
CA VAL A 203 7.47 -9.91 -7.60
C VAL A 203 8.96 -9.93 -7.98
N ASP A 204 9.28 -9.99 -9.28
CA ASP A 204 10.66 -10.01 -9.75
C ASP A 204 11.40 -8.70 -9.39
N ALA A 205 10.71 -7.56 -9.43
CA ALA A 205 11.28 -6.27 -9.07
C ALA A 205 11.65 -6.13 -7.58
N ILE A 206 10.92 -6.79 -6.68
CA ILE A 206 11.12 -6.65 -5.22
C ILE A 206 11.80 -7.86 -4.57
N ARG A 207 11.98 -8.97 -5.28
CA ARG A 207 12.51 -10.23 -4.73
C ARG A 207 13.82 -10.08 -3.99
N HIS A 208 14.70 -9.21 -4.46
CA HIS A 208 16.02 -8.95 -3.87
C HIS A 208 15.97 -8.19 -2.54
N LEU A 209 14.82 -7.63 -2.16
CA LEU A 209 14.61 -6.88 -0.91
C LEU A 209 14.08 -7.77 0.24
N LEU A 210 13.57 -8.97 -0.05
CA LEU A 210 13.05 -9.86 0.99
C LEU A 210 14.16 -10.42 1.86
N LYS A 211 13.89 -10.44 3.17
CA LYS A 211 14.74 -11.05 4.21
C LYS A 211 14.39 -12.49 4.48
#